data_a8c044b86be0cd9691fae2046e83a52b
#
_entry.id   a8c044b86be0cd9691fae2046e83a52b
#
_cell.length_a   1.000
_cell.length_b   1.000
_cell.length_c   1.000
_cell.angle_alpha   90.00
_cell.angle_beta   90.00
_cell.angle_gamma   90.00
#
_symmetry.space_group_name_H-M   'P 1'
#
loop_
_entity.id
_entity.type
_entity.pdbx_description
1 polymer ?
#
loop_
_entity_poly.entity_id
_entity_poly.type
_entity_poly.pdbx_seq_one_letter_code
_entity_poly.pdbx_strand_id
1 'polypeptide(L)'
;MASSEFGQAFEGLKSSEFYEPPPTGPPAGTAGSGTGSGTGTGTARSIGSGYSILVNHRQRGNPVLKAICSVPWEFSDIQPDYVLGAKTCALFLSLRYHQLNPGYAAERVQALGSAFELRVLLVQVDVREPHHALKELTRLCLRCDLTLMLAWSADEAGRILDTYKAYEHKSAELIREPQSGGALAQVTDALTSVRSVNRSDAAALLNAFGSLAHVIRATEEELALCPGIGPSKAKRLYEVLHMPVRRTGSPTKRK
;
A
#
# COMPACT_ATOMS: atom_id res chain seq x y z
N MET A 1 4.70 23.61 -34.62
CA MET A 1 5.05 24.94 -34.07
C MET A 1 5.06 24.97 -32.53
N ALA A 2 5.09 23.86 -31.84
CA ALA A 2 5.04 23.82 -30.35
C ALA A 2 6.42 23.68 -29.68
N SER A 3 7.51 23.57 -30.42
CA SER A 3 8.86 23.38 -29.84
C SER A 3 9.59 24.68 -29.46
N SER A 4 9.08 25.86 -29.87
CA SER A 4 9.77 27.13 -29.59
C SER A 4 9.35 27.79 -28.27
N GLU A 5 8.15 27.53 -27.78
CA GLU A 5 7.68 28.11 -26.52
C GLU A 5 8.30 27.47 -25.28
N PHE A 6 8.62 26.18 -25.37
CA PHE A 6 9.29 25.46 -24.28
C PHE A 6 10.76 25.91 -24.09
N GLY A 7 11.41 26.29 -25.18
CA GLY A 7 12.77 26.85 -25.14
C GLY A 7 12.80 28.23 -24.46
N GLN A 8 11.83 29.08 -24.71
CA GLN A 8 11.74 30.44 -24.12
C GLN A 8 11.39 30.39 -22.61
N ALA A 9 10.51 29.48 -22.20
CA ALA A 9 10.20 29.29 -20.78
C ALA A 9 11.41 28.77 -19.97
N PHE A 10 12.27 27.97 -20.61
CA PHE A 10 13.50 27.42 -19.98
C PHE A 10 14.63 28.46 -19.90
N GLU A 11 14.68 29.44 -20.82
CA GLU A 11 15.66 30.53 -20.76
C GLU A 11 15.34 31.52 -19.62
N GLY A 12 14.06 31.75 -19.32
CA GLY A 12 13.64 32.55 -18.18
C GLY A 12 14.03 31.96 -16.81
N LEU A 13 14.16 30.63 -16.73
CA LEU A 13 14.62 29.93 -15.53
C LEU A 13 16.14 30.02 -15.31
N LYS A 14 16.93 30.20 -16.37
CA LYS A 14 18.37 30.37 -16.29
C LYS A 14 18.79 31.73 -15.71
N SER A 15 17.90 32.70 -15.74
CA SER A 15 18.13 34.06 -15.18
C SER A 15 17.62 34.22 -13.73
N SER A 16 17.08 33.17 -13.12
CA SER A 16 16.66 33.20 -11.73
C SER A 16 17.84 33.01 -10.77
N GLU A 17 17.86 33.77 -9.68
CA GLU A 17 18.89 33.75 -8.62
C GLU A 17 19.15 32.38 -7.97
N PHE A 18 18.37 31.36 -8.34
CA PHE A 18 18.44 29.99 -7.83
C PHE A 18 18.95 28.96 -8.84
N TYR A 19 19.45 29.40 -10.00
CA TYR A 19 20.00 28.50 -11.00
C TYR A 19 21.51 28.33 -10.81
N GLU A 20 21.94 27.21 -10.23
CA GLU A 20 23.34 26.75 -10.27
C GLU A 20 23.56 25.90 -11.55
N PRO A 21 24.42 26.31 -12.47
CA PRO A 21 24.76 25.49 -13.63
C PRO A 21 25.51 24.21 -13.17
N PRO A 22 25.30 23.07 -13.86
CA PRO A 22 26.00 21.84 -13.51
C PRO A 22 27.52 22.01 -13.66
N PRO A 23 28.33 21.40 -12.79
CA PRO A 23 29.78 21.50 -12.85
C PRO A 23 30.32 20.92 -14.16
N THR A 24 30.98 21.76 -14.95
CA THR A 24 31.69 21.39 -16.14
C THR A 24 33.06 20.87 -15.76
N GLY A 25 33.20 19.52 -15.70
CA GLY A 25 34.51 18.89 -15.57
C GLY A 25 34.40 17.37 -15.58
N PRO A 26 35.15 16.66 -16.48
CA PRO A 26 35.14 15.22 -16.47
C PRO A 26 36.03 14.66 -15.35
N PRO A 27 35.62 13.62 -14.62
CA PRO A 27 36.56 12.85 -13.81
C PRO A 27 37.38 11.92 -14.70
N ALA A 28 38.68 12.05 -14.58
CA ALA A 28 39.67 11.21 -15.23
C ALA A 28 39.65 9.78 -14.70
N GLY A 29 39.59 8.86 -15.59
CA GLY A 29 40.32 7.61 -15.71
C GLY A 29 40.22 6.53 -14.64
N THR A 30 39.74 5.36 -15.08
CA THR A 30 40.60 4.17 -15.15
C THR A 30 39.99 3.16 -16.14
N ALA A 31 40.77 2.78 -17.10
CA ALA A 31 40.49 1.79 -18.13
C ALA A 31 40.52 0.37 -17.55
N GLY A 32 39.52 -0.42 -17.89
CA GLY A 32 39.50 -1.87 -17.73
C GLY A 32 38.79 -2.48 -18.93
N SER A 33 39.57 -2.99 -19.88
CA SER A 33 39.15 -3.69 -21.09
C SER A 33 38.53 -5.05 -20.76
N GLY A 34 37.37 -5.35 -21.33
CA GLY A 34 36.75 -6.67 -21.32
C GLY A 34 35.73 -6.80 -22.43
N THR A 35 36.21 -7.28 -23.61
CA THR A 35 35.39 -7.70 -24.74
C THR A 35 34.55 -8.91 -24.40
N GLY A 36 33.27 -8.86 -24.65
CA GLY A 36 32.34 -10.00 -24.56
C GLY A 36 31.03 -9.71 -25.28
N SER A 37 30.97 -10.09 -26.57
CA SER A 37 29.75 -10.12 -27.37
C SER A 37 28.83 -11.23 -26.87
N GLY A 38 27.56 -10.91 -26.59
CA GLY A 38 26.52 -11.88 -26.24
C GLY A 38 25.15 -11.30 -26.53
N THR A 39 24.60 -11.64 -27.67
CA THR A 39 23.18 -11.53 -28.00
C THR A 39 22.37 -12.34 -27.02
N GLY A 40 21.52 -11.70 -26.22
CA GLY A 40 20.65 -12.36 -25.28
C GLY A 40 19.38 -11.55 -25.06
N THR A 41 18.28 -12.13 -25.50
CA THR A 41 16.88 -11.86 -25.21
C THR A 41 16.66 -11.29 -23.82
N GLY A 42 15.90 -10.16 -23.79
CA GLY A 42 15.62 -9.38 -22.58
C GLY A 42 14.86 -10.14 -21.50
N THR A 43 15.58 -10.68 -20.56
CA THR A 43 15.09 -10.99 -19.23
C THR A 43 15.17 -9.73 -18.39
N ALA A 44 14.01 -9.33 -17.81
CA ALA A 44 13.93 -8.25 -16.86
C ALA A 44 14.98 -8.47 -15.76
N ARG A 45 16.07 -7.72 -15.81
CA ARG A 45 17.08 -7.70 -14.75
C ARG A 45 16.38 -7.21 -13.48
N SER A 46 16.47 -7.97 -12.43
CA SER A 46 16.12 -7.57 -11.07
C SER A 46 16.98 -6.36 -10.69
N ILE A 47 16.47 -5.18 -10.98
CA ILE A 47 17.10 -3.90 -10.67
C ILE A 47 16.67 -3.57 -9.24
N GLY A 48 17.56 -3.75 -8.31
CA GLY A 48 17.33 -3.29 -6.96
C GLY A 48 18.34 -3.87 -5.99
N SER A 49 19.44 -3.17 -5.79
CA SER A 49 20.19 -3.29 -4.53
C SER A 49 19.24 -2.87 -3.42
N GLY A 50 18.90 -3.79 -2.53
CA GLY A 50 17.76 -3.77 -1.62
C GLY A 50 17.56 -2.57 -0.69
N TYR A 51 18.38 -1.53 -0.69
CA TYR A 51 18.32 -0.44 0.31
C TYR A 51 17.98 0.95 -0.25
N SER A 52 18.25 1.25 -1.52
CA SER A 52 18.05 2.58 -2.10
C SER A 52 16.73 2.67 -2.88
N ILE A 53 16.17 3.89 -2.95
CA ILE A 53 15.08 4.23 -3.86
C ILE A 53 15.71 4.56 -5.21
N LEU A 54 15.29 3.87 -6.29
CA LEU A 54 15.73 4.22 -7.63
C LEU A 54 14.80 5.32 -8.18
N VAL A 55 15.40 6.36 -8.73
CA VAL A 55 14.71 7.55 -9.22
C VAL A 55 14.96 7.72 -10.71
N ASN A 56 13.91 7.91 -11.49
CA ASN A 56 14.04 8.20 -12.90
C ASN A 56 14.69 9.59 -13.13
N HIS A 57 15.54 9.69 -14.12
CA HIS A 57 16.17 10.96 -14.50
C HIS A 57 15.19 12.09 -14.82
N ARG A 58 13.92 11.77 -15.18
CA ARG A 58 12.85 12.75 -15.37
C ARG A 58 12.49 13.52 -14.11
N GLN A 59 12.77 12.95 -12.94
CA GLN A 59 12.51 13.58 -11.64
C GLN A 59 13.66 14.48 -11.15
N ARG A 60 14.67 14.71 -12.00
CA ARG A 60 15.77 15.62 -11.68
C ARG A 60 15.22 17.04 -11.43
N GLY A 61 15.58 17.62 -10.27
CA GLY A 61 15.10 18.93 -9.85
C GLY A 61 13.71 18.93 -9.17
N ASN A 62 13.04 17.77 -9.05
CA ASN A 62 11.79 17.70 -8.31
C ASN A 62 12.07 17.94 -6.80
N PRO A 63 11.40 18.92 -6.14
CA PRO A 63 11.57 19.20 -4.72
C PRO A 63 11.25 18.02 -3.80
N VAL A 64 10.46 17.07 -4.25
CA VAL A 64 10.14 15.81 -3.54
C VAL A 64 11.41 15.06 -3.10
N LEU A 65 12.47 15.10 -3.91
CA LEU A 65 13.74 14.42 -3.60
C LEU A 65 14.44 14.98 -2.36
N LYS A 66 14.25 16.26 -2.04
CA LYS A 66 14.83 16.89 -0.84
C LYS A 66 14.20 16.38 0.45
N ALA A 67 12.96 15.89 0.36
CA ALA A 67 12.22 15.41 1.51
C ALA A 67 12.39 13.90 1.78
N ILE A 68 13.09 13.19 0.90
CA ILE A 68 13.51 11.81 1.13
C ILE A 68 14.80 11.84 1.95
N CYS A 69 14.69 11.62 3.27
CA CYS A 69 15.80 11.82 4.21
C CYS A 69 16.24 10.52 4.92
N SER A 70 15.32 9.58 5.13
CA SER A 70 15.60 8.38 5.94
C SER A 70 16.22 7.25 5.13
N VAL A 71 16.05 7.28 3.81
CA VAL A 71 16.53 6.25 2.90
C VAL A 71 17.39 6.87 1.79
N PRO A 72 18.53 6.25 1.42
CA PRO A 72 19.31 6.71 0.29
C PRO A 72 18.54 6.53 -1.02
N TRP A 73 18.77 7.41 -1.96
CA TRP A 73 18.20 7.32 -3.31
C TRP A 73 19.27 7.59 -4.38
N GLU A 74 19.06 7.03 -5.57
CA GLU A 74 19.99 7.17 -6.70
C GLU A 74 19.21 7.29 -8.02
N PHE A 75 19.79 8.01 -8.97
CA PHE A 75 19.23 8.06 -10.33
C PHE A 75 19.53 6.79 -11.10
N SER A 76 18.51 6.27 -11.80
CA SER A 76 18.62 5.09 -12.64
C SER A 76 17.73 5.20 -13.86
N ASP A 77 18.07 4.48 -14.92
CA ASP A 77 17.22 4.38 -16.11
C ASP A 77 16.12 3.34 -15.88
N ILE A 78 15.03 3.80 -15.32
CA ILE A 78 13.85 2.99 -14.93
C ILE A 78 12.60 3.50 -15.65
N GLN A 79 11.63 2.60 -15.89
CA GLN A 79 10.36 2.93 -16.53
C GLN A 79 9.47 3.82 -15.63
N PRO A 80 9.21 3.49 -14.34
CA PRO A 80 8.46 4.34 -13.44
C PRO A 80 9.25 5.57 -13.00
N ASP A 81 8.63 6.45 -12.23
CA ASP A 81 9.32 7.61 -11.67
C ASP A 81 10.17 7.23 -10.46
N TYR A 82 9.67 6.31 -9.64
CA TYR A 82 10.36 5.77 -8.47
C TYR A 82 10.19 4.25 -8.38
N VAL A 83 11.25 3.53 -8.07
CA VAL A 83 11.19 2.12 -7.67
C VAL A 83 11.50 2.05 -6.18
N LEU A 84 10.52 1.60 -5.41
CA LEU A 84 10.56 1.57 -3.95
C LEU A 84 10.93 0.19 -3.40
N GLY A 85 10.81 -0.84 -4.22
CA GLY A 85 11.14 -2.22 -3.87
C GLY A 85 11.10 -3.13 -5.08
N ALA A 86 11.38 -4.40 -4.89
CA ALA A 86 11.42 -5.39 -5.97
C ALA A 86 10.08 -5.49 -6.73
N LYS A 87 8.96 -5.22 -6.06
CA LYS A 87 7.60 -5.37 -6.59
C LYS A 87 6.77 -4.09 -6.49
N THR A 88 7.37 -3.00 -5.99
CA THR A 88 6.67 -1.75 -5.70
C THR A 88 7.27 -0.60 -6.47
N CYS A 89 6.45 0.14 -7.18
CA CYS A 89 6.84 1.35 -7.89
C CYS A 89 5.84 2.49 -7.67
N ALA A 90 6.29 3.72 -7.94
CA ALA A 90 5.44 4.89 -7.90
C ALA A 90 5.61 5.75 -9.17
N LEU A 91 4.50 6.27 -9.66
CA LEU A 91 4.43 7.34 -10.64
C LEU A 91 4.08 8.63 -9.90
N PHE A 92 4.75 9.72 -10.21
CA PHE A 92 4.51 11.03 -9.63
C PHE A 92 3.77 11.93 -10.60
N LEU A 93 2.75 12.65 -10.12
CA LEU A 93 1.95 13.57 -10.92
C LEU A 93 1.55 14.81 -10.09
N SER A 94 1.83 16.01 -10.59
CA SER A 94 1.25 17.25 -10.10
C SER A 94 -0.13 17.46 -10.76
N LEU A 95 -1.14 17.85 -10.00
CA LEU A 95 -2.47 18.15 -10.57
C LEU A 95 -2.43 19.33 -11.53
N ARG A 96 -1.58 20.32 -11.28
CA ARG A 96 -1.36 21.43 -12.20
C ARG A 96 -0.85 20.93 -13.55
N TYR A 97 0.12 20.00 -13.55
CA TYR A 97 0.61 19.41 -14.78
C TYR A 97 -0.47 18.56 -15.47
N HIS A 98 -1.25 17.82 -14.71
CA HIS A 98 -2.36 17.01 -15.23
C HIS A 98 -3.44 17.86 -15.93
N GLN A 99 -3.76 19.05 -15.40
CA GLN A 99 -4.69 19.97 -16.05
C GLN A 99 -4.19 20.47 -17.41
N LEU A 100 -2.88 20.65 -17.57
CA LEU A 100 -2.27 21.04 -18.84
C LEU A 100 -2.14 19.86 -19.82
N ASN A 101 -1.94 18.65 -19.29
CA ASN A 101 -1.69 17.44 -20.08
C ASN A 101 -2.56 16.26 -19.58
N PRO A 102 -3.87 16.23 -19.85
CA PRO A 102 -4.79 15.22 -19.32
C PRO A 102 -4.46 13.78 -19.70
N GLY A 103 -3.89 13.57 -20.91
CA GLY A 103 -3.50 12.25 -21.41
C GLY A 103 -2.24 11.64 -20.76
N TYR A 104 -1.38 12.47 -20.19
CA TYR A 104 -0.06 12.05 -19.69
C TYR A 104 -0.12 10.92 -18.66
N ALA A 105 -1.04 11.00 -17.70
CA ALA A 105 -1.20 9.97 -16.68
C ALA A 105 -1.54 8.61 -17.30
N ALA A 106 -2.47 8.58 -18.26
CA ALA A 106 -2.89 7.36 -18.93
C ALA A 106 -1.74 6.75 -19.76
N GLU A 107 -1.00 7.56 -20.50
CA GLU A 107 0.17 7.12 -21.26
C GLU A 107 1.25 6.50 -20.36
N ARG A 108 1.53 7.14 -19.20
CA ARG A 108 2.53 6.65 -18.26
C ARG A 108 2.11 5.32 -17.64
N VAL A 109 0.84 5.19 -17.28
CA VAL A 109 0.28 3.95 -16.73
C VAL A 109 0.31 2.83 -17.76
N GLN A 110 -0.03 3.13 -19.01
CA GLN A 110 0.01 2.16 -20.10
C GLN A 110 1.46 1.71 -20.39
N ALA A 111 2.41 2.64 -20.40
CA ALA A 111 3.82 2.32 -20.56
C ALA A 111 4.38 1.45 -19.43
N LEU A 112 3.93 1.67 -18.20
CA LEU A 112 4.33 0.88 -17.02
C LEU A 112 3.85 -0.58 -17.10
N GLY A 113 2.68 -0.82 -17.69
CA GLY A 113 2.09 -2.16 -17.79
C GLY A 113 1.87 -2.82 -16.43
N SER A 114 2.10 -4.14 -16.36
CA SER A 114 1.91 -4.98 -15.16
C SER A 114 3.24 -5.49 -14.57
N ALA A 115 4.33 -4.75 -14.76
CA ALA A 115 5.66 -5.18 -14.31
C ALA A 115 5.84 -5.20 -12.78
N PHE A 116 4.99 -4.47 -12.05
CA PHE A 116 5.03 -4.37 -10.60
C PHE A 116 3.70 -4.81 -9.99
N GLU A 117 3.75 -5.46 -8.83
CA GLU A 117 2.55 -5.89 -8.09
C GLU A 117 1.85 -4.69 -7.44
N LEU A 118 2.60 -3.83 -6.76
CA LEU A 118 2.08 -2.60 -6.17
C LEU A 118 2.51 -1.40 -7.02
N ARG A 119 1.54 -0.80 -7.68
CA ARG A 119 1.72 0.38 -8.53
C ARG A 119 1.01 1.57 -7.89
N VAL A 120 1.77 2.52 -7.38
CA VAL A 120 1.26 3.71 -6.71
C VAL A 120 1.23 4.88 -7.68
N LEU A 121 0.12 5.59 -7.77
CA LEU A 121 0.04 6.90 -8.39
C LEU A 121 0.05 7.96 -7.29
N LEU A 122 1.20 8.59 -7.08
CA LEU A 122 1.40 9.65 -6.11
C LEU A 122 1.07 11.00 -6.75
N VAL A 123 0.00 11.62 -6.30
CA VAL A 123 -0.52 12.87 -6.85
C VAL A 123 -0.30 14.01 -5.88
N GLN A 124 0.44 15.03 -6.32
CA GLN A 124 0.56 16.27 -5.58
C GLN A 124 -0.62 17.18 -5.89
N VAL A 125 -1.37 17.57 -4.85
CA VAL A 125 -2.53 18.45 -4.93
C VAL A 125 -2.07 19.90 -4.79
N ASP A 126 -1.74 20.52 -5.90
CA ASP A 126 -1.19 21.89 -6.01
C ASP A 126 -2.14 22.87 -6.72
N VAL A 127 -3.44 22.54 -6.76
CA VAL A 127 -4.51 23.34 -7.35
C VAL A 127 -5.60 23.66 -6.33
N ARG A 128 -6.34 24.77 -6.51
CA ARG A 128 -7.39 25.19 -5.58
C ARG A 128 -8.63 24.31 -5.63
N GLU A 129 -9.01 23.84 -6.83
CA GLU A 129 -10.18 22.98 -7.04
C GLU A 129 -9.77 21.64 -7.63
N PRO A 130 -9.38 20.66 -6.79
CA PRO A 130 -8.86 19.39 -7.27
C PRO A 130 -9.94 18.36 -7.63
N HIS A 131 -11.21 18.58 -7.26
CA HIS A 131 -12.25 17.55 -7.26
C HIS A 131 -12.47 16.86 -8.60
N HIS A 132 -12.51 17.62 -9.70
CA HIS A 132 -12.74 17.05 -11.03
C HIS A 132 -11.55 16.19 -11.47
N ALA A 133 -10.35 16.71 -11.37
CA ALA A 133 -9.12 16.01 -11.74
C ALA A 133 -8.91 14.75 -10.88
N LEU A 134 -9.15 14.83 -9.57
CA LEU A 134 -9.07 13.67 -8.68
C LEU A 134 -10.09 12.60 -9.04
N LYS A 135 -11.32 12.97 -9.41
CA LYS A 135 -12.34 12.02 -9.85
C LYS A 135 -11.93 11.28 -11.12
N GLU A 136 -11.31 11.97 -12.07
CA GLU A 136 -10.78 11.36 -13.30
C GLU A 136 -9.63 10.40 -13.01
N LEU A 137 -8.66 10.83 -12.18
CA LEU A 137 -7.53 10.01 -11.78
C LEU A 137 -7.98 8.80 -10.95
N THR A 138 -8.97 8.94 -10.07
CA THR A 138 -9.54 7.82 -9.34
C THR A 138 -10.14 6.77 -10.27
N ARG A 139 -10.87 7.21 -11.30
CA ARG A 139 -11.42 6.28 -12.31
C ARG A 139 -10.31 5.58 -13.12
N LEU A 140 -9.23 6.31 -13.44
CA LEU A 140 -8.07 5.72 -14.09
C LEU A 140 -7.42 4.66 -13.19
N CYS A 141 -7.18 4.98 -11.92
CA CYS A 141 -6.58 4.07 -10.96
C CYS A 141 -7.41 2.78 -10.77
N LEU A 142 -8.74 2.90 -10.65
CA LEU A 142 -9.63 1.75 -10.52
C LEU A 142 -9.63 0.85 -11.76
N ARG A 143 -9.52 1.42 -12.96
CA ARG A 143 -9.48 0.64 -14.21
C ARG A 143 -8.14 -0.06 -14.44
N CYS A 144 -7.05 0.54 -13.95
CA CYS A 144 -5.70 0.06 -14.19
C CYS A 144 -5.08 -0.63 -12.98
N ASP A 145 -5.84 -0.84 -11.90
CA ASP A 145 -5.39 -1.45 -10.66
C ASP A 145 -4.17 -0.72 -10.06
N LEU A 146 -4.32 0.58 -9.83
CA LEU A 146 -3.33 1.46 -9.21
C LEU A 146 -3.82 1.93 -7.86
N THR A 147 -2.90 2.08 -6.92
CA THR A 147 -3.17 2.71 -5.62
C THR A 147 -2.97 4.21 -5.74
N LEU A 148 -4.04 4.99 -5.56
CA LEU A 148 -3.98 6.44 -5.56
C LEU A 148 -3.54 6.95 -4.18
N MET A 149 -2.46 7.72 -4.14
CA MET A 149 -2.00 8.43 -2.95
C MET A 149 -1.97 9.92 -3.21
N LEU A 150 -2.43 10.71 -2.25
CA LEU A 150 -2.47 12.17 -2.36
C LEU A 150 -1.46 12.80 -1.41
N ALA A 151 -0.80 13.86 -1.87
CA ALA A 151 0.09 14.68 -1.07
C ALA A 151 -0.20 16.17 -1.35
N TRP A 152 -0.31 16.98 -0.31
CA TRP A 152 -0.59 18.42 -0.42
C TRP A 152 0.68 19.27 -0.51
N SER A 153 1.84 18.67 -0.31
CA SER A 153 3.14 19.33 -0.46
C SER A 153 4.17 18.37 -1.04
N ALA A 154 5.27 18.92 -1.56
CA ALA A 154 6.40 18.13 -2.00
C ALA A 154 7.07 17.38 -0.84
N ASP A 155 7.08 17.99 0.36
CA ASP A 155 7.63 17.37 1.57
C ASP A 155 6.80 16.15 2.01
N GLU A 156 5.48 16.24 1.91
CA GLU A 156 4.61 15.10 2.20
C GLU A 156 4.78 13.98 1.17
N ALA A 157 4.86 14.33 -0.11
CA ALA A 157 5.12 13.35 -1.17
C ALA A 157 6.45 12.61 -0.93
N GLY A 158 7.52 13.31 -0.56
CA GLY A 158 8.80 12.71 -0.24
C GLY A 158 8.74 11.79 0.97
N ARG A 159 8.05 12.20 2.04
CA ARG A 159 7.83 11.36 3.24
C ARG A 159 7.02 10.09 2.92
N ILE A 160 6.04 10.17 2.03
CA ILE A 160 5.29 9.00 1.57
C ILE A 160 6.24 8.00 0.90
N LEU A 161 7.08 8.43 -0.05
CA LEU A 161 8.04 7.57 -0.72
C LEU A 161 9.05 6.95 0.26
N ASP A 162 9.57 7.75 1.17
CA ASP A 162 10.49 7.36 2.23
C ASP A 162 9.88 6.29 3.14
N THR A 163 8.62 6.49 3.54
CA THR A 163 7.86 5.54 4.35
C THR A 163 7.63 4.21 3.63
N TYR A 164 7.23 4.24 2.36
CA TYR A 164 7.07 3.01 1.57
C TYR A 164 8.35 2.18 1.55
N LYS A 165 9.51 2.82 1.36
CA LYS A 165 10.80 2.12 1.38
C LYS A 165 11.18 1.62 2.75
N ALA A 166 11.06 2.45 3.79
CA ALA A 166 11.41 2.10 5.17
C ALA A 166 10.56 0.92 5.70
N TYR A 167 9.34 0.76 5.19
CA TYR A 167 8.40 -0.29 5.61
C TYR A 167 8.34 -1.49 4.65
N GLU A 168 9.16 -1.55 3.61
CA GLU A 168 9.15 -2.61 2.61
C GLU A 168 9.20 -4.03 3.22
N HIS A 169 10.00 -4.20 4.27
CA HIS A 169 10.23 -5.49 4.93
C HIS A 169 9.63 -5.59 6.33
N LYS A 170 8.89 -4.57 6.78
CA LYS A 170 8.25 -4.62 8.10
C LYS A 170 7.02 -5.52 8.09
N SER A 171 6.91 -6.32 9.15
CA SER A 171 5.74 -7.18 9.35
C SER A 171 4.47 -6.35 9.62
N ALA A 172 3.31 -6.93 9.29
CA ALA A 172 2.01 -6.32 9.55
C ALA A 172 1.61 -6.31 11.05
N GLU A 173 2.49 -6.74 11.95
CA GLU A 173 2.21 -6.82 13.39
C GLU A 173 1.85 -5.48 14.02
N LEU A 174 2.43 -4.37 13.49
CA LEU A 174 2.14 -3.02 13.96
C LEU A 174 0.69 -2.56 13.75
N ILE A 175 0.01 -3.13 12.74
CA ILE A 175 -1.39 -2.82 12.40
C ILE A 175 -2.35 -3.94 12.78
N ARG A 176 -1.84 -5.09 13.24
CA ARG A 176 -2.67 -6.14 13.80
C ARG A 176 -3.04 -5.81 15.24
N GLU A 177 -4.28 -6.08 15.58
CA GLU A 177 -4.70 -6.06 16.98
C GLU A 177 -3.83 -7.06 17.77
N PRO A 178 -3.26 -6.66 18.92
CA PRO A 178 -2.46 -7.55 19.74
C PRO A 178 -3.31 -8.74 20.14
N GLN A 179 -2.99 -9.91 19.61
CA GLN A 179 -3.65 -11.14 20.03
C GLN A 179 -3.20 -11.42 21.47
N SER A 180 -4.13 -11.39 22.40
CA SER A 180 -3.89 -11.82 23.78
C SER A 180 -3.40 -13.27 23.74
N GLY A 181 -2.11 -13.48 23.95
CA GLY A 181 -1.38 -14.68 23.60
C GLY A 181 -1.61 -15.92 24.47
N GLY A 182 -2.69 -16.00 25.24
CA GLY A 182 -3.00 -17.17 26.06
C GLY A 182 -4.13 -18.01 25.50
N ALA A 183 -4.06 -19.33 25.62
CA ALA A 183 -5.14 -20.24 25.20
C ALA A 183 -6.49 -19.85 25.84
N LEU A 184 -6.47 -19.42 27.09
CA LEU A 184 -7.66 -18.94 27.81
C LEU A 184 -8.28 -17.71 27.14
N ALA A 185 -7.45 -16.75 26.71
CA ALA A 185 -7.92 -15.55 26.03
C ALA A 185 -8.52 -15.88 24.66
N GLN A 186 -7.90 -16.79 23.90
CA GLN A 186 -8.43 -17.23 22.60
C GLN A 186 -9.78 -17.93 22.76
N VAL A 187 -9.94 -18.77 23.79
CA VAL A 187 -11.22 -19.42 24.07
C VAL A 187 -12.28 -18.40 24.52
N THR A 188 -11.89 -17.43 25.34
CA THR A 188 -12.78 -16.35 25.76
C THR A 188 -13.25 -15.52 24.56
N ASP A 189 -12.34 -15.16 23.65
CA ASP A 189 -12.65 -14.41 22.44
C ASP A 189 -13.56 -15.22 21.49
N ALA A 190 -13.32 -16.54 21.39
CA ALA A 190 -14.20 -17.44 20.63
C ALA A 190 -15.62 -17.49 21.19
N LEU A 191 -15.77 -17.60 22.52
CA LEU A 191 -17.09 -17.63 23.16
C LEU A 191 -17.79 -16.26 23.08
N THR A 192 -17.05 -15.16 23.20
CA THR A 192 -17.62 -13.80 23.10
C THR A 192 -17.98 -13.39 21.66
N SER A 193 -17.55 -14.13 20.65
CA SER A 193 -18.00 -13.95 19.28
C SER A 193 -19.49 -14.30 19.11
N VAL A 194 -20.03 -15.12 20.04
CA VAL A 194 -21.45 -15.44 20.07
C VAL A 194 -22.23 -14.25 20.62
N ARG A 195 -23.18 -13.75 19.84
CA ARG A 195 -24.03 -12.62 20.25
C ARG A 195 -24.74 -12.92 21.58
N SER A 196 -24.64 -12.03 22.54
CA SER A 196 -25.18 -12.10 23.90
C SER A 196 -24.28 -12.78 24.95
N VAL A 197 -23.12 -13.28 24.60
CA VAL A 197 -22.13 -13.81 25.56
C VAL A 197 -21.05 -12.76 25.82
N ASN A 198 -20.89 -12.35 27.08
CA ASN A 198 -19.86 -11.40 27.50
C ASN A 198 -18.62 -12.12 27.98
N ARG A 199 -17.53 -11.39 28.28
CA ARG A 199 -16.31 -11.97 28.89
C ARG A 199 -16.56 -12.59 30.26
N SER A 200 -17.45 -12.00 31.08
CA SER A 200 -17.87 -12.56 32.37
C SER A 200 -18.63 -13.88 32.22
N ASP A 201 -19.52 -13.97 31.23
CA ASP A 201 -20.26 -15.19 30.92
C ASP A 201 -19.29 -16.30 30.43
N ALA A 202 -18.34 -15.94 29.56
CA ALA A 202 -17.32 -16.87 29.08
C ALA A 202 -16.43 -17.38 30.21
N ALA A 203 -16.04 -16.53 31.15
CA ALA A 203 -15.28 -16.92 32.34
C ALA A 203 -16.09 -17.87 33.25
N ALA A 204 -17.40 -17.58 33.46
CA ALA A 204 -18.30 -18.44 34.23
C ALA A 204 -18.44 -19.83 33.58
N LEU A 205 -18.61 -19.90 32.25
CA LEU A 205 -18.64 -21.16 31.49
C LEU A 205 -17.35 -21.96 31.63
N LEU A 206 -16.20 -21.31 31.48
CA LEU A 206 -14.91 -21.98 31.58
C LEU A 206 -14.61 -22.46 33.02
N ASN A 207 -15.06 -21.74 34.03
CA ASN A 207 -14.96 -22.14 35.41
C ASN A 207 -15.86 -23.34 35.73
N ALA A 208 -17.08 -23.38 35.18
CA ALA A 208 -18.04 -24.45 35.42
C ALA A 208 -17.68 -25.74 34.65
N PHE A 209 -17.28 -25.64 33.39
CA PHE A 209 -17.04 -26.77 32.49
C PHE A 209 -15.55 -27.11 32.31
N GLY A 210 -14.64 -26.27 32.72
CA GLY A 210 -13.18 -26.47 32.67
C GLY A 210 -12.56 -26.37 31.26
N SER A 211 -13.30 -26.67 30.20
CA SER A 211 -12.79 -26.62 28.83
C SER A 211 -13.86 -26.29 27.81
N LEU A 212 -13.45 -25.71 26.67
CA LEU A 212 -14.34 -25.44 25.54
C LEU A 212 -15.01 -26.71 25.00
N ALA A 213 -14.31 -27.85 25.02
CA ALA A 213 -14.86 -29.12 24.56
C ALA A 213 -16.05 -29.58 25.43
N HIS A 214 -15.99 -29.36 26.76
CA HIS A 214 -17.10 -29.64 27.65
C HIS A 214 -18.26 -28.67 27.44
N VAL A 215 -17.98 -27.38 27.22
CA VAL A 215 -19.02 -26.38 26.89
C VAL A 215 -19.77 -26.76 25.60
N ILE A 216 -19.06 -27.26 24.58
CA ILE A 216 -19.69 -27.69 23.33
C ILE A 216 -20.57 -28.93 23.51
N ARG A 217 -20.18 -29.86 24.41
CA ARG A 217 -20.92 -31.10 24.66
C ARG A 217 -22.06 -30.95 25.65
N ALA A 218 -22.11 -29.86 26.39
CA ALA A 218 -23.13 -29.58 27.38
C ALA A 218 -24.51 -29.37 26.73
N THR A 219 -25.53 -29.82 27.43
CA THR A 219 -26.93 -29.62 27.02
C THR A 219 -27.36 -28.18 27.27
N GLU A 220 -28.49 -27.74 26.64
CA GLU A 220 -29.07 -26.41 26.85
C GLU A 220 -29.39 -26.19 28.33
N GLU A 221 -29.91 -27.21 29.03
CA GLU A 221 -30.27 -27.16 30.44
C GLU A 221 -29.03 -26.95 31.33
N GLU A 222 -27.95 -27.69 31.08
CA GLU A 222 -26.71 -27.54 31.83
C GLU A 222 -26.08 -26.17 31.63
N LEU A 223 -26.12 -25.63 30.41
CA LEU A 223 -25.66 -24.28 30.13
C LEU A 223 -26.49 -23.21 30.86
N ALA A 224 -27.80 -23.42 30.98
CA ALA A 224 -28.67 -22.50 31.67
C ALA A 224 -28.49 -22.47 33.19
N LEU A 225 -27.88 -23.50 33.79
CA LEU A 225 -27.54 -23.57 35.21
C LEU A 225 -26.32 -22.70 35.58
N CYS A 226 -25.55 -22.25 34.58
CA CYS A 226 -24.38 -21.40 34.82
C CYS A 226 -24.78 -20.01 35.29
N PRO A 227 -24.09 -19.45 36.31
CA PRO A 227 -24.37 -18.10 36.80
C PRO A 227 -24.19 -17.06 35.69
N GLY A 228 -25.19 -16.20 35.46
CA GLY A 228 -25.18 -15.17 34.43
C GLY A 228 -25.71 -15.61 33.06
N ILE A 229 -25.98 -16.89 32.86
CA ILE A 229 -26.49 -17.43 31.59
C ILE A 229 -27.95 -17.86 31.80
N GLY A 230 -28.86 -17.03 31.31
CA GLY A 230 -30.29 -17.36 31.32
C GLY A 230 -30.67 -18.30 30.16
N PRO A 231 -31.87 -18.88 30.17
CA PRO A 231 -32.30 -19.87 29.17
C PRO A 231 -32.22 -19.36 27.72
N SER A 232 -32.49 -18.08 27.49
CA SER A 232 -32.40 -17.47 26.17
C SER A 232 -30.96 -17.37 25.66
N LYS A 233 -29.97 -17.14 26.55
CA LYS A 233 -28.56 -17.14 26.20
C LYS A 233 -28.05 -18.56 25.96
N ALA A 234 -28.42 -19.51 26.82
CA ALA A 234 -28.08 -20.93 26.73
C ALA A 234 -28.52 -21.54 25.40
N LYS A 235 -29.81 -21.31 25.04
CA LYS A 235 -30.35 -21.77 23.77
C LYS A 235 -29.59 -21.22 22.56
N ARG A 236 -29.30 -19.93 22.54
CA ARG A 236 -28.57 -19.30 21.45
C ARG A 236 -27.13 -19.82 21.35
N LEU A 237 -26.47 -19.98 22.50
CA LEU A 237 -25.11 -20.52 22.54
C LEU A 237 -25.09 -21.96 22.02
N TYR A 238 -26.01 -22.80 22.45
CA TYR A 238 -26.18 -24.18 22.00
C TYR A 238 -26.41 -24.24 20.47
N GLU A 239 -27.36 -23.45 19.95
CA GLU A 239 -27.65 -23.38 18.52
C GLU A 239 -26.41 -22.99 17.69
N VAL A 240 -25.66 -21.97 18.14
CA VAL A 240 -24.46 -21.51 17.41
C VAL A 240 -23.34 -22.55 17.44
N LEU A 241 -23.11 -23.21 18.58
CA LEU A 241 -22.06 -24.21 18.71
C LEU A 241 -22.35 -25.49 17.91
N HIS A 242 -23.64 -25.81 17.65
CA HIS A 242 -24.05 -26.99 16.88
C HIS A 242 -24.43 -26.66 15.43
N MET A 243 -24.37 -25.38 15.02
CA MET A 243 -24.60 -24.98 13.65
C MET A 243 -23.53 -25.51 12.70
N PRO A 244 -23.88 -26.01 11.51
CA PRO A 244 -22.86 -26.44 10.53
C PRO A 244 -22.00 -25.27 10.11
N VAL A 245 -20.69 -25.36 10.31
CA VAL A 245 -19.69 -24.32 9.98
C VAL A 245 -19.62 -24.07 8.46
N ARG A 246 -19.95 -25.07 7.65
CA ARG A 246 -19.97 -24.97 6.21
C ARG A 246 -21.39 -24.77 5.69
N ARG A 247 -21.61 -23.74 4.88
CA ARG A 247 -22.88 -23.54 4.18
C ARG A 247 -23.12 -24.72 3.21
N THR A 248 -23.98 -25.66 3.60
CA THR A 248 -24.50 -26.69 2.71
C THR A 248 -25.80 -26.16 2.11
N GLY A 249 -25.75 -25.56 0.93
CA GLY A 249 -26.96 -25.15 0.23
C GLY A 249 -26.75 -24.02 -0.77
N SER A 250 -27.23 -24.25 -1.99
CA SER A 250 -27.31 -23.26 -3.07
C SER A 250 -28.11 -22.03 -2.65
N PRO A 251 -27.79 -20.85 -3.18
CA PRO A 251 -28.53 -19.64 -2.85
C PRO A 251 -29.98 -19.78 -3.33
N THR A 252 -30.92 -19.83 -2.39
CA THR A 252 -32.34 -19.73 -2.70
C THR A 252 -32.60 -18.36 -3.32
N LYS A 253 -32.96 -18.35 -4.60
CA LYS A 253 -33.40 -17.14 -5.30
C LYS A 253 -34.55 -16.53 -4.50
N ARG A 254 -34.30 -15.35 -3.91
CA ARG A 254 -35.41 -14.51 -3.41
C ARG A 254 -36.16 -14.00 -4.65
N LYS A 255 -37.43 -14.35 -4.75
CA LYS A 255 -38.41 -13.71 -5.62
C LYS A 255 -38.68 -12.29 -5.15
#